data_3ca7827af6f0ea7f2779b386501ef82b
#
_entry.id   3ca7827af6f0ea7f2779b386501ef82b
#
_cell.length_a   1.000
_cell.length_b   1.000
_cell.length_c   1.000
_cell.angle_alpha   90.00
_cell.angle_beta   90.00
_cell.angle_gamma   90.00
#
_symmetry.space_group_name_H-M   'P 1'
#
loop_
_entity.id
_entity.type
_entity.pdbx_description
1 polymer ?
#
loop_
_entity_poly.entity_id
_entity_poly.type
_entity_poly.pdbx_seq_one_letter_code
_entity_poly.pdbx_strand_id
1 'polypeptide(L)'
;MTLCILTASQKSHALTAHTINIIVGSKPKVVDITAAAKKHGFILNGVFYSSSTHNLSDTNINEFDGFTKLSDFIIKNYTANDLDNSSNYDDAEGDSISHSQPFAVGQTIYQWFDNNGIRIADSDKLNIIGCGSGYAMPLTLTITTSVKTYSEYGNPNESEAVAITKLYKIASKSKLCYAKPYSTESKSGYQWVGINSADGYNWNDPNFSQPNPNNGGGYSVDYVPNWGYKANPAASSGKIFPTTGFSGAKFQLVMTGAQTDYEFSIPVNPGGNVSVDDQGYITLNDKPTGAVTINAKLIRDNNIVHQYTFDVTRMWVVPHNGKYTYDQAVQICNGQDNMLTMADLSNSPRSYDYYNLTSADHISNSYTRKIGDSVFGEWGWVTKNSYPDSNWREDPIDTATFSGRYWTKEINKTDSQWGFVVHSHDGYVVSYSFRLIGSMYNSSYANVVCKK
;
A
#
# COMPACT_ATOMS: atom_id res chain seq x y z
N MET A 1 86.95 -7.88 71.97
CA MET A 1 87.27 -7.47 70.58
C MET A 1 86.05 -7.75 69.73
N THR A 2 85.17 -6.78 69.58
CA THR A 2 83.87 -6.95 68.93
C THR A 2 83.96 -6.32 67.54
N LEU A 3 83.81 -7.14 66.50
CA LEU A 3 83.94 -6.73 65.12
C LEU A 3 82.57 -6.26 64.65
N CYS A 4 82.38 -4.97 64.38
CA CYS A 4 81.22 -4.35 63.84
C CYS A 4 81.26 -4.47 62.29
N ILE A 5 80.39 -5.28 61.67
CA ILE A 5 80.23 -5.33 60.24
C ILE A 5 79.22 -4.29 59.82
N LEU A 6 79.66 -3.24 59.12
CA LEU A 6 78.79 -2.28 58.47
C LEU A 6 78.29 -2.85 57.11
N THR A 7 77.05 -3.15 57.06
CA THR A 7 76.43 -3.48 55.79
C THR A 7 75.98 -2.17 55.09
N ALA A 8 76.68 -1.79 54.01
CA ALA A 8 76.24 -0.70 53.13
C ALA A 8 75.13 -1.18 52.25
N SER A 9 73.89 -0.71 52.46
CA SER A 9 72.80 -0.96 51.54
C SER A 9 72.97 -0.02 50.34
N GLN A 10 73.27 -0.62 49.19
CA GLN A 10 73.27 0.10 47.94
C GLN A 10 71.81 0.26 47.49
N LYS A 11 71.37 1.54 47.47
CA LYS A 11 70.11 1.89 46.79
C LYS A 11 70.35 1.83 45.28
N SER A 12 69.77 0.83 44.60
CA SER A 12 69.72 0.82 43.14
C SER A 12 68.74 1.90 42.69
N HIS A 13 69.24 2.98 42.14
CA HIS A 13 68.42 3.92 41.40
C HIS A 13 68.12 3.33 40.04
N ALA A 14 66.85 2.96 39.79
CA ALA A 14 66.38 2.69 38.46
C ALA A 14 66.52 3.97 37.64
N LEU A 15 67.41 4.00 36.66
CA LEU A 15 67.46 5.04 35.66
C LEU A 15 66.25 4.91 34.77
N THR A 16 65.25 5.73 34.98
CA THR A 16 64.19 5.99 33.98
C THR A 16 64.79 6.87 32.89
N ALA A 17 65.30 6.30 31.82
CA ALA A 17 65.71 7.04 30.66
C ALA A 17 64.43 7.45 29.89
N HIS A 18 64.05 8.75 29.98
CA HIS A 18 63.09 9.32 29.06
C HIS A 18 63.83 9.67 27.80
N THR A 19 63.50 8.99 26.69
CA THR A 19 63.96 9.38 25.38
C THR A 19 63.22 10.63 24.97
N ILE A 20 63.94 11.71 24.66
CA ILE A 20 63.39 13.00 24.17
C ILE A 20 62.94 12.87 22.71
N ASN A 21 63.43 11.87 22.01
CA ASN A 21 63.11 11.61 20.62
C ASN A 21 61.82 10.77 20.50
N ILE A 22 60.80 11.37 19.92
CA ILE A 22 59.60 10.68 19.53
C ILE A 22 60.00 9.66 18.44
N ILE A 23 59.62 8.40 18.66
CA ILE A 23 59.79 7.37 17.64
C ILE A 23 58.75 7.69 16.53
N VAL A 24 59.22 8.09 15.37
CA VAL A 24 58.38 8.38 14.20
C VAL A 24 58.19 7.02 13.48
N GLY A 25 56.95 6.55 13.41
CA GLY A 25 56.58 5.31 12.75
C GLY A 25 55.51 5.56 11.67
N SER A 26 54.96 4.48 11.14
CA SER A 26 53.79 4.50 10.26
C SER A 26 52.51 4.49 11.09
N LYS A 27 51.44 5.01 10.53
CA LYS A 27 50.13 4.91 11.18
C LYS A 27 49.63 3.46 11.17
N PRO A 28 49.05 2.95 12.26
CA PRO A 28 48.37 1.67 12.23
C PRO A 28 47.20 1.70 11.25
N LYS A 29 46.70 0.53 10.84
CA LYS A 29 45.63 0.40 9.83
C LYS A 29 44.51 -0.50 10.33
N VAL A 30 43.28 -0.13 9.99
CA VAL A 30 42.15 -1.04 10.06
C VAL A 30 42.17 -1.91 8.82
N VAL A 31 42.25 -3.22 9.00
CA VAL A 31 42.33 -4.21 7.92
C VAL A 31 41.17 -5.21 8.00
N ASP A 32 41.06 -6.08 7.00
CA ASP A 32 39.99 -7.09 6.87
C ASP A 32 38.57 -6.50 7.03
N ILE A 33 38.36 -5.30 6.46
CA ILE A 33 37.11 -4.56 6.54
C ILE A 33 35.94 -5.32 5.91
N THR A 34 36.19 -6.25 4.98
CA THR A 34 35.16 -7.07 4.33
C THR A 34 34.58 -8.07 5.32
N ALA A 35 35.38 -8.73 6.12
CA ALA A 35 34.91 -9.64 7.18
C ALA A 35 34.20 -8.85 8.30
N ALA A 36 34.77 -7.71 8.71
CA ALA A 36 34.17 -6.83 9.69
C ALA A 36 32.78 -6.33 9.23
N ALA A 37 32.62 -5.97 7.96
CA ALA A 37 31.36 -5.51 7.39
C ALA A 37 30.23 -6.54 7.50
N LYS A 38 30.53 -7.85 7.47
CA LYS A 38 29.52 -8.91 7.60
C LYS A 38 28.80 -8.92 8.95
N LYS A 39 29.34 -8.26 9.97
CA LYS A 39 28.74 -8.12 11.30
C LYS A 39 27.69 -7.00 11.37
N HIS A 40 27.63 -6.09 10.37
CA HIS A 40 26.53 -5.16 10.23
C HIS A 40 25.21 -5.91 9.96
N GLY A 41 24.13 -5.43 10.54
CA GLY A 41 22.83 -6.05 10.37
C GLY A 41 21.73 -5.30 11.10
N PHE A 42 20.57 -5.92 11.17
CA PHE A 42 19.38 -5.37 11.80
C PHE A 42 18.69 -6.43 12.65
N ILE A 43 17.85 -5.95 13.57
CA ILE A 43 16.93 -6.78 14.36
C ILE A 43 15.54 -6.62 13.75
N LEU A 44 14.89 -7.74 13.46
CA LEU A 44 13.52 -7.80 12.99
C LEU A 44 12.77 -8.85 13.83
N ASN A 45 11.66 -8.46 14.45
CA ASN A 45 10.87 -9.32 15.34
C ASN A 45 11.71 -10.00 16.44
N GLY A 46 12.70 -9.27 16.99
CA GLY A 46 13.60 -9.77 18.03
C GLY A 46 14.73 -10.68 17.55
N VAL A 47 14.82 -10.99 16.26
CA VAL A 47 15.89 -11.81 15.66
C VAL A 47 16.92 -10.89 15.01
N PHE A 48 18.21 -11.12 15.31
CA PHE A 48 19.30 -10.41 14.64
C PHE A 48 19.64 -11.08 13.31
N TYR A 49 19.67 -10.27 12.27
CA TYR A 49 19.99 -10.66 10.89
C TYR A 49 21.29 -10.01 10.44
N SER A 50 22.24 -10.81 9.99
CA SER A 50 23.51 -10.37 9.38
C SER A 50 24.11 -11.47 8.51
N SER A 51 25.09 -11.13 7.67
CA SER A 51 25.82 -12.11 6.88
C SER A 51 26.77 -12.95 7.77
N SER A 52 27.22 -12.43 8.90
CA SER A 52 28.07 -13.16 9.84
C SER A 52 27.30 -14.27 10.57
N THR A 53 25.99 -14.13 10.76
CA THR A 53 25.11 -15.15 11.33
C THR A 53 24.57 -16.13 10.29
N HIS A 54 24.91 -15.94 9.00
CA HIS A 54 24.48 -16.75 7.87
C HIS A 54 22.96 -16.77 7.62
N ASN A 55 22.20 -15.89 8.25
CA ASN A 55 20.76 -15.76 8.03
C ASN A 55 20.38 -14.62 7.06
N LEU A 56 21.39 -13.89 6.53
CA LEU A 56 21.26 -13.00 5.36
C LEU A 56 22.28 -13.40 4.31
N SER A 57 21.83 -13.42 3.06
CA SER A 57 22.70 -13.60 1.91
C SER A 57 23.40 -12.27 1.56
N ASP A 58 24.67 -12.37 1.19
CA ASP A 58 25.45 -11.25 0.65
C ASP A 58 25.16 -10.99 -0.83
N THR A 59 24.71 -12.00 -1.55
CA THR A 59 24.60 -12.00 -3.01
C THR A 59 23.17 -12.10 -3.49
N ASN A 60 22.33 -12.80 -2.76
CA ASN A 60 20.94 -13.03 -3.14
C ASN A 60 19.99 -12.01 -2.49
N ILE A 61 18.79 -11.93 -3.04
CA ILE A 61 17.71 -11.13 -2.47
C ILE A 61 17.19 -11.84 -1.21
N ASN A 62 17.08 -11.07 -0.11
CA ASN A 62 16.50 -11.54 1.15
C ASN A 62 15.05 -11.13 1.20
N GLU A 63 14.13 -12.09 1.20
CA GLU A 63 12.69 -11.82 1.14
C GLU A 63 12.04 -11.87 2.52
N PHE A 64 11.25 -10.84 2.82
CA PHE A 64 10.49 -10.68 4.06
C PHE A 64 8.98 -10.55 3.79
N ASP A 65 8.18 -10.59 4.86
CA ASP A 65 6.75 -10.37 4.76
C ASP A 65 6.44 -8.96 4.26
N GLY A 66 5.48 -8.85 3.34
CA GLY A 66 5.12 -7.57 2.73
C GLY A 66 4.42 -6.57 3.66
N PHE A 67 3.96 -6.98 4.83
CA PHE A 67 3.41 -6.08 5.85
C PHE A 67 4.48 -5.50 6.78
N THR A 68 5.75 -5.93 6.64
CA THR A 68 6.87 -5.36 7.38
C THR A 68 7.07 -3.91 6.97
N LYS A 69 7.23 -3.02 7.96
CA LYS A 69 7.55 -1.61 7.74
C LYS A 69 9.06 -1.42 7.65
N LEU A 70 9.49 -0.37 6.96
CA LEU A 70 10.92 0.00 6.95
C LEU A 70 11.44 0.28 8.37
N SER A 71 10.59 0.84 9.26
CA SER A 71 10.93 1.10 10.67
C SER A 71 11.10 -0.17 11.52
N ASP A 72 10.56 -1.32 11.07
CA ASP A 72 10.67 -2.57 11.81
C ASP A 72 12.07 -3.18 11.70
N PHE A 73 12.86 -2.75 10.70
CA PHE A 73 14.26 -3.11 10.54
C PHE A 73 15.13 -2.24 11.47
N ILE A 74 15.29 -2.66 12.73
CA ILE A 74 16.07 -1.93 13.74
C ILE A 74 17.56 -2.18 13.51
N ILE A 75 18.28 -1.19 13.00
CA ILE A 75 19.71 -1.31 12.70
C ILE A 75 20.49 -1.45 14.02
N LYS A 76 21.30 -2.52 14.11
CA LYS A 76 22.17 -2.74 15.25
C LYS A 76 23.36 -1.76 15.19
N ASN A 77 23.58 -1.03 16.28
CA ASN A 77 24.77 -0.21 16.41
C ASN A 77 26.04 -1.10 16.42
N TYR A 78 27.00 -0.72 15.60
CA TYR A 78 28.31 -1.35 15.55
C TYR A 78 29.17 -0.82 16.69
N THR A 79 29.95 -1.69 17.34
CA THR A 79 30.77 -1.37 18.52
C THR A 79 32.18 -1.90 18.36
N ALA A 80 33.10 -1.50 19.24
CA ALA A 80 34.47 -2.04 19.25
C ALA A 80 34.50 -3.58 19.45
N ASN A 81 33.49 -4.14 20.14
CA ASN A 81 33.37 -5.58 20.33
C ASN A 81 33.01 -6.35 19.04
N ASP A 82 32.58 -5.66 18.01
CA ASP A 82 32.32 -6.25 16.69
C ASP A 82 33.62 -6.36 15.85
N LEU A 83 34.73 -5.81 16.34
CA LEU A 83 36.06 -5.90 15.75
C LEU A 83 36.93 -6.89 16.51
N ASP A 84 37.87 -7.49 15.83
CA ASP A 84 38.84 -8.44 16.43
C ASP A 84 40.23 -7.82 16.37
N ASN A 85 40.90 -7.76 17.53
CA ASN A 85 42.20 -7.14 17.67
C ASN A 85 43.29 -7.81 16.82
N SER A 86 43.16 -9.10 16.52
CA SER A 86 44.12 -9.86 15.75
C SER A 86 43.93 -9.79 14.25
N SER A 87 42.67 -9.65 13.81
CA SER A 87 42.33 -9.70 12.37
C SER A 87 41.99 -8.33 11.78
N ASN A 88 41.59 -7.35 12.62
CA ASN A 88 41.19 -6.02 12.12
C ASN A 88 42.22 -4.91 12.36
N TYR A 89 43.41 -5.29 12.89
CA TYR A 89 44.53 -4.40 13.14
C TYR A 89 45.76 -4.81 12.38
N ASP A 90 46.49 -3.86 11.86
CA ASP A 90 47.83 -4.04 11.26
C ASP A 90 48.69 -2.82 11.52
N ASP A 91 49.98 -3.08 11.82
CA ASP A 91 50.99 -2.04 11.99
C ASP A 91 52.26 -2.44 11.25
N ALA A 92 52.83 -1.54 10.47
CA ALA A 92 53.97 -1.83 9.59
C ALA A 92 55.28 -2.09 10.36
N GLU A 93 55.43 -1.53 11.56
CA GLU A 93 56.56 -1.73 12.45
C GLU A 93 56.33 -2.89 13.44
N GLY A 94 55.12 -3.42 13.46
CA GLY A 94 54.76 -4.53 14.36
C GLY A 94 54.40 -4.05 15.77
N ASP A 95 54.07 -2.79 15.94
CA ASP A 95 53.60 -2.27 17.22
C ASP A 95 52.31 -2.94 17.64
N SER A 96 52.16 -3.22 18.92
CA SER A 96 50.95 -3.85 19.46
C SER A 96 49.76 -2.88 19.38
N ILE A 97 48.57 -3.45 19.19
CA ILE A 97 47.33 -2.64 19.31
C ILE A 97 47.20 -2.13 20.72
N SER A 98 46.64 -0.91 20.89
CA SER A 98 46.46 -0.28 22.19
C SER A 98 45.57 -1.10 23.12
N HIS A 99 46.05 -1.35 24.33
CA HIS A 99 45.29 -2.08 25.35
C HIS A 99 44.12 -1.28 25.92
N SER A 100 44.28 0.04 26.01
CA SER A 100 43.27 0.94 26.59
C SER A 100 42.15 1.29 25.60
N GLN A 101 42.49 1.43 24.33
CA GLN A 101 41.55 1.85 23.28
C GLN A 101 41.93 1.21 21.93
N PRO A 102 41.63 -0.10 21.74
CA PRO A 102 41.99 -0.78 20.49
C PRO A 102 41.33 -0.17 19.25
N PHE A 103 40.03 0.19 19.38
CA PHE A 103 39.26 0.81 18.31
C PHE A 103 38.40 1.96 18.82
N ALA A 104 38.26 3.01 17.98
CA ALA A 104 37.23 4.03 18.12
C ALA A 104 36.18 3.83 17.00
N VAL A 105 34.95 3.63 17.41
CA VAL A 105 33.83 3.35 16.49
C VAL A 105 32.87 4.54 16.50
N GLY A 106 32.65 5.12 15.34
CA GLY A 106 31.70 6.20 15.14
C GLY A 106 30.23 5.71 15.13
N GLN A 107 29.31 6.64 14.91
CA GLN A 107 27.91 6.32 14.79
C GLN A 107 27.65 5.42 13.58
N THR A 108 26.85 4.38 13.77
CA THR A 108 26.30 3.58 12.68
C THR A 108 25.20 4.36 11.99
N ILE A 109 25.36 4.58 10.69
CA ILE A 109 24.37 5.23 9.83
C ILE A 109 23.84 4.23 8.82
N TYR A 110 22.61 4.45 8.33
CA TYR A 110 22.03 3.61 7.31
C TYR A 110 21.14 4.40 6.37
N GLN A 111 20.98 3.87 5.17
CA GLN A 111 20.13 4.44 4.14
C GLN A 111 19.42 3.33 3.37
N TRP A 112 18.19 3.61 2.93
CA TRP A 112 17.39 2.77 2.07
C TRP A 112 17.30 3.39 0.68
N PHE A 113 17.41 2.54 -0.34
CA PHE A 113 17.21 2.91 -1.74
C PHE A 113 16.29 1.87 -2.39
N ASP A 114 15.49 2.28 -3.35
CA ASP A 114 14.79 1.35 -4.23
C ASP A 114 15.73 0.81 -5.32
N ASN A 115 15.23 -0.10 -6.17
CA ASN A 115 16.03 -0.69 -7.24
C ASN A 115 16.42 0.31 -8.34
N ASN A 116 15.74 1.45 -8.43
CA ASN A 116 16.09 2.54 -9.34
C ASN A 116 17.15 3.47 -8.76
N GLY A 117 17.65 3.20 -7.56
CA GLY A 117 18.61 4.01 -6.83
C GLY A 117 18.01 5.28 -6.19
N ILE A 118 16.68 5.36 -6.11
CA ILE A 118 15.99 6.46 -5.45
C ILE A 118 16.05 6.26 -3.94
N ARG A 119 16.57 7.25 -3.22
CA ARG A 119 16.63 7.22 -1.76
C ARG A 119 15.22 7.28 -1.18
N ILE A 120 14.89 6.35 -0.28
CA ILE A 120 13.65 6.36 0.50
C ILE A 120 13.80 7.36 1.66
N ALA A 121 12.88 8.29 1.76
CA ALA A 121 12.95 9.36 2.76
C ALA A 121 12.67 8.82 4.18
N ASP A 122 13.19 9.54 5.18
CA ASP A 122 12.96 9.16 6.59
C ASP A 122 11.48 9.29 7.00
N SER A 123 10.71 10.16 6.34
CA SER A 123 9.26 10.28 6.49
C SER A 123 8.51 9.00 6.12
N ASP A 124 9.09 8.18 5.23
CA ASP A 124 8.45 7.00 4.66
C ASP A 124 8.74 5.72 5.46
N LYS A 125 9.48 5.82 6.56
CA LYS A 125 9.85 4.66 7.41
C LYS A 125 8.66 3.88 7.96
N LEU A 126 7.50 4.51 8.09
CA LEU A 126 6.27 3.85 8.54
C LEU A 126 5.54 3.11 7.42
N ASN A 127 5.98 3.26 6.17
CA ASN A 127 5.42 2.54 5.05
C ASN A 127 5.86 1.07 5.07
N ILE A 128 4.95 0.18 4.65
CA ILE A 128 5.25 -1.23 4.45
C ILE A 128 6.09 -1.43 3.19
N ILE A 129 6.90 -2.49 3.15
CA ILE A 129 7.72 -2.81 1.98
C ILE A 129 6.97 -3.55 0.87
N GLY A 130 5.73 -3.99 1.13
CA GLY A 130 5.01 -4.91 0.25
C GLY A 130 3.87 -4.29 -0.52
N CYS A 131 2.65 -4.67 -0.13
CA CYS A 131 1.42 -4.38 -0.88
C CYS A 131 1.22 -2.89 -1.15
N GLY A 132 1.32 -2.50 -2.43
CA GLY A 132 1.12 -1.12 -2.84
C GLY A 132 2.20 -0.13 -2.39
N SER A 133 3.36 -0.61 -1.95
CA SER A 133 4.46 0.26 -1.52
C SER A 133 4.96 1.19 -2.64
N GLY A 134 4.86 0.75 -3.89
CA GLY A 134 5.37 1.49 -5.04
C GLY A 134 6.89 1.49 -5.19
N TYR A 135 7.61 0.88 -4.25
CA TYR A 135 9.07 0.79 -4.34
C TYR A 135 9.50 -0.30 -5.32
N ALA A 136 10.33 0.05 -6.29
CA ALA A 136 10.96 -0.93 -7.17
C ALA A 136 11.84 -1.89 -6.36
N MET A 137 11.63 -3.20 -6.52
CA MET A 137 12.33 -4.24 -5.76
C MET A 137 13.47 -4.87 -6.56
N PRO A 138 14.56 -5.28 -5.88
CA PRO A 138 14.78 -5.26 -4.43
C PRO A 138 15.22 -3.89 -3.90
N LEU A 139 14.86 -3.59 -2.66
CA LEU A 139 15.42 -2.46 -1.93
C LEU A 139 16.89 -2.74 -1.60
N THR A 140 17.70 -1.68 -1.52
CA THR A 140 19.07 -1.74 -1.02
C THR A 140 19.14 -1.05 0.33
N LEU A 141 19.51 -1.81 1.36
CA LEU A 141 19.87 -1.29 2.68
C LEU A 141 21.39 -1.14 2.75
N THR A 142 21.89 0.08 2.91
CA THR A 142 23.31 0.37 3.13
C THR A 142 23.51 0.73 4.60
N ILE A 143 24.43 0.00 5.29
CA ILE A 143 24.80 0.27 6.69
C ILE A 143 26.28 0.60 6.71
N THR A 144 26.65 1.73 7.33
CA THR A 144 28.03 2.22 7.36
C THR A 144 28.42 2.68 8.76
N THR A 145 29.63 2.33 9.17
CA THR A 145 30.25 2.78 10.43
C THR A 145 31.69 3.21 10.15
N SER A 146 32.08 4.35 10.66
CA SER A 146 33.49 4.83 10.62
C SER A 146 34.27 4.26 11.79
N VAL A 147 35.46 3.72 11.52
CA VAL A 147 36.30 3.06 12.52
C VAL A 147 37.72 3.58 12.41
N LYS A 148 38.37 3.78 13.55
CA LYS A 148 39.81 4.02 13.69
C LYS A 148 40.39 2.96 14.61
N THR A 149 41.70 2.70 14.49
CA THR A 149 42.46 1.84 15.41
C THR A 149 43.66 2.60 15.98
N TYR A 150 44.19 2.13 17.09
CA TYR A 150 45.31 2.74 17.80
C TYR A 150 46.37 1.69 18.11
N SER A 151 47.67 2.07 17.91
CA SER A 151 48.80 1.33 18.42
C SER A 151 49.16 1.76 19.83
N GLU A 152 49.81 0.87 20.59
CA GLU A 152 50.25 1.15 21.95
C GLU A 152 51.44 2.13 21.98
N TYR A 153 52.27 2.10 20.94
CA TYR A 153 53.46 2.91 20.75
C TYR A 153 53.45 3.56 19.35
N GLY A 154 54.40 4.44 19.14
CA GLY A 154 54.56 5.11 17.85
C GLY A 154 54.01 6.52 17.78
N ASN A 155 54.36 7.26 16.74
CA ASN A 155 53.83 8.55 16.39
C ASN A 155 53.80 8.70 14.86
N PRO A 156 52.64 8.78 14.22
CA PRO A 156 51.32 8.79 14.84
C PRO A 156 50.84 7.38 15.27
N ASN A 157 50.17 7.31 16.42
CA ASN A 157 49.60 6.08 16.97
C ASN A 157 48.10 5.87 16.62
N GLU A 158 47.56 6.71 15.76
CA GLU A 158 46.14 6.69 15.35
C GLU A 158 46.04 6.46 13.84
N SER A 159 45.17 5.53 13.43
CA SER A 159 44.89 5.29 12.01
C SER A 159 44.04 6.42 11.38
N GLU A 160 44.02 6.48 10.06
CA GLU A 160 42.95 7.18 9.37
C GLU A 160 41.60 6.50 9.64
N ALA A 161 40.52 7.28 9.55
CA ALA A 161 39.17 6.75 9.67
C ALA A 161 38.81 5.94 8.43
N VAL A 162 38.37 4.70 8.62
CA VAL A 162 37.94 3.79 7.57
C VAL A 162 36.42 3.56 7.68
N ALA A 163 35.71 3.68 6.56
CA ALA A 163 34.29 3.36 6.50
C ALA A 163 34.11 1.85 6.27
N ILE A 164 33.50 1.18 7.24
CA ILE A 164 33.07 -0.21 7.08
C ILE A 164 31.61 -0.19 6.61
N THR A 165 31.36 -0.62 5.37
CA THR A 165 30.04 -0.54 4.74
C THR A 165 29.54 -1.91 4.32
N LYS A 166 28.26 -2.18 4.60
CA LYS A 166 27.53 -3.38 4.16
C LYS A 166 26.27 -3.01 3.41
N LEU A 167 26.03 -3.71 2.30
CA LEU A 167 24.81 -3.61 1.51
C LEU A 167 24.05 -4.93 1.60
N TYR A 168 22.72 -4.82 1.73
CA TYR A 168 21.79 -5.95 1.65
C TYR A 168 20.71 -5.66 0.64
N LYS A 169 20.41 -6.66 -0.21
CA LYS A 169 19.25 -6.62 -1.10
C LYS A 169 18.05 -7.23 -0.37
N ILE A 170 17.01 -6.44 -0.18
CA ILE A 170 15.82 -6.79 0.58
C ILE A 170 14.59 -6.62 -0.30
N ALA A 171 13.71 -7.60 -0.34
CA ALA A 171 12.45 -7.52 -1.05
C ALA A 171 11.29 -8.03 -0.19
N SER A 172 10.08 -7.63 -0.54
CA SER A 172 8.89 -8.33 -0.06
C SER A 172 8.69 -9.60 -0.87
N LYS A 173 8.13 -10.64 -0.22
CA LYS A 173 7.61 -11.80 -0.94
C LYS A 173 6.56 -11.34 -1.95
N SER A 174 6.70 -11.80 -3.19
CA SER A 174 5.77 -11.44 -4.26
C SER A 174 4.34 -11.91 -3.96
N LYS A 175 3.37 -11.01 -4.14
CA LYS A 175 1.95 -11.29 -3.89
C LYS A 175 1.06 -10.37 -4.70
N LEU A 176 -0.07 -10.89 -5.19
CA LEU A 176 -1.21 -10.10 -5.62
C LEU A 176 -2.04 -9.73 -4.38
N CYS A 177 -2.17 -8.43 -4.11
CA CYS A 177 -2.72 -7.92 -2.87
C CYS A 177 -4.21 -7.56 -2.99
N TYR A 178 -4.52 -6.68 -3.95
CA TYR A 178 -5.84 -6.08 -4.07
C TYR A 178 -6.28 -5.93 -5.52
N ALA A 179 -7.59 -5.88 -5.71
CA ALA A 179 -8.24 -5.36 -6.91
C ALA A 179 -8.87 -4.01 -6.54
N LYS A 180 -8.28 -2.92 -7.03
CA LYS A 180 -8.59 -1.55 -6.63
C LYS A 180 -9.46 -0.87 -7.68
N PRO A 181 -10.77 -0.63 -7.43
CA PRO A 181 -11.62 0.14 -8.33
C PRO A 181 -11.08 1.55 -8.54
N TYR A 182 -11.16 2.07 -9.74
CA TYR A 182 -10.61 3.38 -10.10
C TYR A 182 -11.22 4.53 -9.29
N SER A 183 -12.49 4.39 -8.86
CA SER A 183 -13.16 5.38 -8.01
C SER A 183 -12.44 5.67 -6.68
N THR A 184 -11.61 4.74 -6.18
CA THR A 184 -10.80 4.96 -4.96
C THR A 184 -9.68 5.97 -5.18
N GLU A 185 -9.31 6.24 -6.44
CA GLU A 185 -8.27 7.20 -6.83
C GLU A 185 -8.85 8.59 -7.10
N SER A 186 -10.16 8.70 -7.32
CA SER A 186 -10.81 9.97 -7.59
C SER A 186 -10.84 10.82 -6.32
N LYS A 187 -10.02 11.85 -6.30
CA LYS A 187 -9.93 12.97 -5.36
C LYS A 187 -10.23 12.65 -3.89
N SER A 188 -9.17 12.61 -3.11
CA SER A 188 -9.20 12.81 -1.65
C SER A 188 -10.24 13.86 -1.27
N GLY A 189 -11.24 13.50 -0.45
CA GLY A 189 -12.31 14.37 0.01
C GLY A 189 -13.67 14.18 -0.69
N TYR A 190 -13.73 13.48 -1.81
CA TYR A 190 -14.98 13.15 -2.51
C TYR A 190 -15.32 11.66 -2.50
N GLN A 191 -14.52 10.88 -1.85
CA GLN A 191 -14.83 9.47 -1.62
C GLN A 191 -15.84 9.42 -0.50
N TRP A 192 -16.97 8.90 -0.82
CA TRP A 192 -18.16 8.73 -0.02
C TRP A 192 -18.09 9.28 1.41
N VAL A 193 -18.77 10.41 1.61
CA VAL A 193 -19.11 10.96 2.92
C VAL A 193 -20.57 10.64 3.13
N GLY A 194 -20.92 9.91 4.18
CA GLY A 194 -22.31 9.72 4.55
C GLY A 194 -23.02 11.07 4.65
N ILE A 195 -24.30 11.14 4.26
CA ILE A 195 -25.09 12.37 4.14
C ILE A 195 -25.12 13.17 5.45
N ASN A 196 -24.96 12.55 6.60
CA ASN A 196 -24.73 13.25 7.85
C ASN A 196 -23.24 13.51 8.04
N SER A 197 -22.81 14.71 7.72
CA SER A 197 -21.46 15.20 8.01
C SER A 197 -21.07 15.12 9.50
N ALA A 198 -22.03 14.89 10.41
CA ALA A 198 -21.79 14.61 11.81
C ALA A 198 -21.41 13.14 12.07
N ASP A 199 -21.83 12.21 11.20
CA ASP A 199 -21.58 10.76 11.33
C ASP A 199 -20.54 10.26 10.31
N GLY A 200 -19.97 11.18 9.52
CA GLY A 200 -18.83 11.08 8.60
C GLY A 200 -18.36 9.68 8.19
N TYR A 201 -19.22 8.86 7.58
CA TYR A 201 -18.82 7.55 7.09
C TYR A 201 -18.00 7.69 5.82
N ASN A 202 -16.71 7.80 5.97
CA ASN A 202 -15.76 7.70 4.86
C ASN A 202 -15.26 6.27 4.78
N TRP A 203 -15.65 5.50 3.75
CA TRP A 203 -15.15 4.12 3.56
C TRP A 203 -13.63 4.02 3.39
N ASN A 204 -12.92 5.14 3.15
CA ASN A 204 -11.47 5.20 3.16
C ASN A 204 -10.90 5.54 4.54
N ASP A 205 -11.73 5.84 5.52
CA ASP A 205 -11.28 6.03 6.89
C ASP A 205 -11.09 4.68 7.58
N PRO A 206 -9.87 4.33 7.98
CA PRO A 206 -9.59 3.07 8.66
C PRO A 206 -10.31 2.91 10.00
N ASN A 207 -10.85 3.98 10.57
CA ASN A 207 -11.64 3.94 11.80
C ASN A 207 -13.08 3.46 11.57
N PHE A 208 -13.56 3.45 10.33
CA PHE A 208 -14.90 2.98 9.96
C PHE A 208 -14.86 1.59 9.32
N SER A 209 -14.65 0.57 10.13
CA SER A 209 -14.52 -0.80 9.63
C SER A 209 -15.84 -1.52 9.41
N GLN A 210 -16.92 -1.12 10.08
CA GLN A 210 -18.20 -1.85 10.04
C GLN A 210 -19.33 -0.99 9.51
N PRO A 211 -20.16 -1.53 8.59
CA PRO A 211 -21.39 -0.87 8.17
C PRO A 211 -22.31 -0.65 9.37
N ASN A 212 -22.95 0.51 9.43
CA ASN A 212 -24.04 0.71 10.39
C ASN A 212 -25.22 -0.16 9.98
N PRO A 213 -25.75 -1.02 10.86
CA PRO A 213 -26.86 -1.90 10.52
C PRO A 213 -28.11 -1.19 10.04
N ASN A 214 -28.35 0.05 10.51
CA ASN A 214 -29.53 0.84 10.18
C ASN A 214 -29.33 1.74 8.98
N ASN A 215 -28.11 2.32 8.82
CA ASN A 215 -27.85 3.37 7.83
C ASN A 215 -26.90 2.89 6.71
N GLY A 216 -26.29 1.73 6.83
CA GLY A 216 -25.29 1.23 5.88
C GLY A 216 -23.97 1.97 5.96
N GLY A 217 -23.39 2.25 4.82
CA GLY A 217 -22.07 2.88 4.72
C GLY A 217 -20.93 1.91 5.02
N GLY A 218 -19.73 2.44 5.12
CA GLY A 218 -18.54 1.65 5.46
C GLY A 218 -18.20 0.58 4.40
N TYR A 219 -17.58 -0.50 4.85
CA TYR A 219 -17.06 -1.52 3.96
C TYR A 219 -17.07 -2.92 4.60
N SER A 220 -17.15 -3.93 3.75
CA SER A 220 -17.03 -5.33 4.18
C SER A 220 -15.58 -5.65 4.60
N VAL A 221 -15.37 -6.73 5.32
CA VAL A 221 -14.04 -7.21 5.72
C VAL A 221 -13.10 -7.54 4.53
N ASP A 222 -13.66 -7.68 3.33
CA ASP A 222 -12.90 -7.92 2.11
C ASP A 222 -12.48 -6.64 1.39
N TYR A 223 -12.92 -5.46 1.86
CA TYR A 223 -12.48 -4.17 1.33
C TYR A 223 -11.48 -3.51 2.28
N VAL A 224 -10.43 -2.95 1.73
CA VAL A 224 -9.40 -2.21 2.48
C VAL A 224 -9.42 -0.75 2.02
N PRO A 225 -9.61 0.23 2.93
CA PRO A 225 -9.58 1.64 2.59
C PRO A 225 -8.36 2.02 1.74
N ASN A 226 -8.56 2.83 0.71
CA ASN A 226 -7.56 3.27 -0.27
C ASN A 226 -6.96 2.17 -1.18
N TRP A 227 -7.21 0.87 -0.86
CA TRP A 227 -6.63 -0.25 -1.61
C TRP A 227 -7.66 -1.07 -2.38
N GLY A 228 -8.94 -0.98 -2.05
CA GLY A 228 -10.00 -1.73 -2.70
C GLY A 228 -10.19 -3.13 -2.13
N TYR A 229 -10.62 -4.07 -2.96
CA TYR A 229 -10.96 -5.44 -2.55
C TYR A 229 -9.73 -6.32 -2.43
N LYS A 230 -9.67 -7.16 -1.39
CA LYS A 230 -8.65 -8.22 -1.28
C LYS A 230 -8.72 -9.13 -2.50
N ALA A 231 -7.57 -9.47 -3.09
CA ALA A 231 -7.51 -10.38 -4.22
C ALA A 231 -8.05 -11.78 -3.89
N ASN A 232 -7.93 -12.19 -2.61
CA ASN A 232 -8.52 -13.42 -2.06
C ASN A 232 -9.51 -13.06 -0.95
N PRO A 233 -10.77 -12.74 -1.29
CA PRO A 233 -11.78 -12.36 -0.32
C PRO A 233 -12.20 -13.57 0.55
N ALA A 234 -12.45 -13.33 1.83
CA ALA A 234 -12.81 -14.36 2.81
C ALA A 234 -14.32 -14.40 3.09
N ALA A 235 -15.01 -13.26 2.99
CA ALA A 235 -16.41 -13.11 3.40
C ALA A 235 -17.41 -12.97 2.23
N SER A 236 -16.92 -13.03 1.00
CA SER A 236 -17.75 -12.82 -0.21
C SER A 236 -18.31 -14.12 -0.79
N SER A 237 -18.36 -15.20 -0.03
CA SER A 237 -18.88 -16.52 -0.45
C SER A 237 -18.25 -17.02 -1.75
N GLY A 238 -16.94 -16.85 -1.91
CA GLY A 238 -16.18 -17.27 -3.10
C GLY A 238 -16.31 -16.31 -4.29
N LYS A 239 -17.04 -15.21 -4.18
CA LYS A 239 -17.13 -14.21 -5.24
C LYS A 239 -15.87 -13.37 -5.29
N ILE A 240 -15.36 -13.15 -6.48
CA ILE A 240 -14.21 -12.28 -6.78
C ILE A 240 -14.72 -11.01 -7.45
N PHE A 241 -14.19 -9.86 -7.07
CA PHE A 241 -14.50 -8.58 -7.73
C PHE A 241 -13.90 -8.56 -9.16
N PRO A 242 -14.57 -7.98 -10.16
CA PRO A 242 -15.94 -7.51 -10.15
C PRO A 242 -16.94 -8.61 -10.56
N THR A 243 -18.13 -8.58 -9.96
CA THR A 243 -19.27 -9.42 -10.39
C THR A 243 -20.28 -8.64 -11.22
N THR A 244 -20.22 -7.31 -11.18
CA THR A 244 -20.98 -6.37 -12.00
C THR A 244 -20.03 -5.62 -12.93
N GLY A 245 -20.55 -5.04 -14.02
CA GLY A 245 -19.71 -4.28 -14.94
C GLY A 245 -20.49 -3.33 -15.84
N PHE A 246 -19.75 -2.44 -16.48
CA PHE A 246 -20.21 -1.49 -17.49
C PHE A 246 -19.04 -1.16 -18.43
N SER A 247 -19.32 -0.66 -19.61
CA SER A 247 -18.28 -0.24 -20.55
C SER A 247 -17.47 0.92 -19.95
N GLY A 248 -16.12 0.81 -19.95
CA GLY A 248 -15.21 1.77 -19.33
C GLY A 248 -15.00 1.55 -17.84
N ALA A 249 -15.55 0.48 -17.23
CA ALA A 249 -15.24 0.11 -15.86
C ALA A 249 -13.75 -0.25 -15.74
N LYS A 250 -13.06 0.36 -14.77
CA LYS A 250 -11.60 0.26 -14.62
C LYS A 250 -11.20 -0.04 -13.19
N PHE A 251 -10.26 -0.98 -13.01
CA PHE A 251 -9.67 -1.30 -11.71
C PHE A 251 -8.22 -1.73 -11.88
N GLN A 252 -7.42 -1.65 -10.82
CA GLN A 252 -6.01 -2.03 -10.82
C GLN A 252 -5.77 -3.28 -9.99
N LEU A 253 -4.96 -4.21 -10.50
CA LEU A 253 -4.36 -5.25 -9.68
C LEU A 253 -3.16 -4.67 -8.94
N VAL A 254 -3.27 -4.55 -7.62
CA VAL A 254 -2.21 -4.00 -6.78
C VAL A 254 -1.30 -5.13 -6.32
N MET A 255 -0.02 -5.02 -6.68
CA MET A 255 1.02 -5.99 -6.37
C MET A 255 1.85 -5.55 -5.16
N THR A 256 2.69 -6.43 -4.66
CA THR A 256 3.77 -6.06 -3.74
C THR A 256 4.90 -5.39 -4.51
N GLY A 257 5.49 -4.33 -3.96
CA GLY A 257 6.52 -3.54 -4.64
C GLY A 257 5.93 -2.56 -5.64
N ALA A 258 6.68 -2.23 -6.68
CA ALA A 258 6.22 -1.39 -7.78
C ALA A 258 5.44 -2.22 -8.80
N GLN A 259 4.46 -1.61 -9.46
CA GLN A 259 3.72 -2.25 -10.55
C GLN A 259 4.64 -2.63 -11.72
N THR A 260 5.67 -1.82 -11.97
CA THR A 260 6.71 -2.06 -12.97
C THR A 260 7.63 -3.25 -12.69
N ASP A 261 7.54 -3.85 -11.49
CA ASP A 261 8.24 -5.12 -11.20
C ASP A 261 7.56 -6.33 -11.86
N TYR A 262 6.39 -6.12 -12.49
CA TYR A 262 5.55 -7.16 -13.08
C TYR A 262 5.23 -6.90 -14.55
N GLU A 263 5.09 -7.99 -15.30
CA GLU A 263 4.53 -8.02 -16.65
C GLU A 263 3.10 -8.54 -16.59
N PHE A 264 2.13 -7.72 -17.06
CA PHE A 264 0.71 -8.07 -17.06
C PHE A 264 0.27 -8.61 -18.41
N SER A 265 -0.58 -9.66 -18.38
CA SER A 265 -1.15 -10.27 -19.60
C SER A 265 -2.53 -10.88 -19.33
N ILE A 266 -3.30 -11.15 -20.37
CA ILE A 266 -4.63 -11.75 -20.28
C ILE A 266 -4.63 -13.10 -21.03
N PRO A 267 -4.28 -14.21 -20.37
CA PRO A 267 -4.25 -15.52 -21.01
C PRO A 267 -5.65 -16.05 -21.33
N VAL A 268 -6.70 -15.61 -20.62
CA VAL A 268 -8.09 -16.01 -20.88
C VAL A 268 -8.94 -14.74 -20.96
N ASN A 269 -9.47 -14.43 -22.15
CA ASN A 269 -10.28 -13.25 -22.44
C ASN A 269 -11.43 -13.60 -23.39
N PRO A 270 -12.47 -14.30 -22.91
CA PRO A 270 -13.58 -14.71 -23.75
C PRO A 270 -14.36 -13.49 -24.26
N GLY A 271 -14.48 -13.39 -25.59
CA GLY A 271 -15.06 -12.24 -26.30
C GLY A 271 -14.06 -11.10 -26.57
N GLY A 272 -12.84 -11.12 -26.02
CA GLY A 272 -11.80 -10.10 -26.28
C GLY A 272 -12.11 -8.71 -25.72
N ASN A 273 -13.05 -8.60 -24.79
CA ASN A 273 -13.63 -7.32 -24.33
C ASN A 273 -12.92 -6.70 -23.11
N VAL A 274 -11.80 -7.26 -22.69
CA VAL A 274 -11.02 -6.77 -21.54
C VAL A 274 -9.61 -6.43 -22.00
N SER A 275 -9.08 -5.33 -21.51
CA SER A 275 -7.68 -4.92 -21.72
C SER A 275 -6.96 -4.75 -20.40
N VAL A 276 -5.62 -4.88 -20.39
CA VAL A 276 -4.74 -4.59 -19.27
C VAL A 276 -3.57 -3.76 -19.76
N ASP A 277 -3.15 -2.77 -18.96
CA ASP A 277 -1.96 -1.97 -19.23
C ASP A 277 -0.75 -2.45 -18.40
N ASP A 278 0.41 -1.84 -18.63
CA ASP A 278 1.68 -2.15 -17.96
C ASP A 278 1.72 -1.77 -16.47
N GLN A 279 0.74 -1.00 -16.00
CA GLN A 279 0.54 -0.65 -14.59
C GLN A 279 -0.49 -1.57 -13.90
N GLY A 280 -0.99 -2.60 -14.61
CA GLY A 280 -1.97 -3.54 -14.08
C GLY A 280 -3.39 -2.98 -13.99
N TYR A 281 -3.70 -1.90 -14.70
CA TYR A 281 -5.08 -1.44 -14.84
C TYR A 281 -5.83 -2.30 -15.86
N ILE A 282 -6.92 -2.86 -15.40
CA ILE A 282 -7.87 -3.65 -16.22
C ILE A 282 -9.04 -2.75 -16.58
N THR A 283 -9.36 -2.70 -17.87
CA THR A 283 -10.53 -1.98 -18.40
C THR A 283 -11.51 -2.96 -19.04
N LEU A 284 -12.77 -2.90 -18.64
CA LEU A 284 -13.88 -3.63 -19.24
C LEU A 284 -14.42 -2.80 -20.41
N ASN A 285 -14.06 -3.14 -21.64
CA ASN A 285 -14.49 -2.41 -22.84
C ASN A 285 -15.94 -2.77 -23.22
N ASP A 286 -16.33 -4.03 -23.07
CA ASP A 286 -17.70 -4.55 -23.15
C ASP A 286 -17.83 -5.77 -22.22
N LYS A 287 -19.05 -6.33 -22.13
CA LYS A 287 -19.37 -7.51 -21.32
C LYS A 287 -18.50 -8.70 -21.75
N PRO A 288 -17.69 -9.29 -20.87
CA PRO A 288 -17.04 -10.56 -21.13
C PRO A 288 -18.08 -11.66 -21.31
N THR A 289 -17.78 -12.65 -22.16
CA THR A 289 -18.68 -13.80 -22.40
C THR A 289 -18.41 -14.98 -21.45
N GLY A 290 -17.56 -14.78 -20.45
CA GLY A 290 -17.20 -15.76 -19.42
C GLY A 290 -16.08 -15.23 -18.52
N ALA A 291 -15.55 -16.10 -17.69
CA ALA A 291 -14.48 -15.76 -16.75
C ALA A 291 -13.22 -15.28 -17.47
N VAL A 292 -12.65 -14.16 -16.97
CA VAL A 292 -11.43 -13.55 -17.49
C VAL A 292 -10.30 -13.81 -16.50
N THR A 293 -9.13 -14.23 -17.02
CA THR A 293 -7.92 -14.43 -16.19
C THR A 293 -6.83 -13.45 -16.60
N ILE A 294 -6.29 -12.75 -15.60
CA ILE A 294 -5.15 -11.84 -15.73
C ILE A 294 -3.96 -12.50 -15.06
N ASN A 295 -2.81 -12.49 -15.71
CA ASN A 295 -1.52 -12.87 -15.13
C ASN A 295 -0.71 -11.62 -14.77
N ALA A 296 -0.09 -11.65 -13.62
CA ALA A 296 0.97 -10.73 -13.20
C ALA A 296 2.25 -11.55 -12.95
N LYS A 297 3.18 -11.50 -13.91
CA LYS A 297 4.44 -12.25 -13.90
C LYS A 297 5.55 -11.38 -13.32
N LEU A 298 6.23 -11.86 -12.29
CA LEU A 298 7.33 -11.16 -11.67
C LEU A 298 8.56 -11.13 -12.59
N ILE A 299 9.05 -9.93 -12.95
CA ILE A 299 10.17 -9.77 -13.91
C ILE A 299 11.49 -10.32 -13.35
N ARG A 300 11.78 -10.10 -12.05
CA ARG A 300 13.00 -10.58 -11.41
C ARG A 300 13.06 -12.11 -11.22
N ASP A 301 11.90 -12.78 -11.25
CA ASP A 301 11.78 -14.25 -11.23
C ASP A 301 10.61 -14.71 -12.09
N ASN A 302 10.92 -15.08 -13.32
CA ASN A 302 9.95 -15.48 -14.34
C ASN A 302 9.12 -16.73 -13.99
N ASN A 303 9.47 -17.47 -12.94
CA ASN A 303 8.72 -18.64 -12.47
C ASN A 303 7.54 -18.23 -11.58
N ILE A 304 7.55 -16.99 -11.07
CA ILE A 304 6.47 -16.48 -10.21
C ILE A 304 5.44 -15.77 -11.07
N VAL A 305 4.25 -16.37 -11.17
CA VAL A 305 3.08 -15.82 -11.86
C VAL A 305 1.90 -15.83 -10.92
N HIS A 306 1.34 -14.66 -10.66
CA HIS A 306 0.09 -14.51 -9.90
C HIS A 306 -1.07 -14.42 -10.88
N GLN A 307 -2.14 -15.16 -10.61
CA GLN A 307 -3.33 -15.18 -11.44
C GLN A 307 -4.50 -14.52 -10.71
N TYR A 308 -5.25 -13.71 -11.43
CA TYR A 308 -6.50 -13.13 -10.96
C TYR A 308 -7.62 -13.48 -11.95
N THR A 309 -8.59 -14.26 -11.48
CA THR A 309 -9.74 -14.66 -12.30
C THR A 309 -11.00 -14.06 -11.73
N PHE A 310 -11.76 -13.37 -12.57
CA PHE A 310 -13.05 -12.79 -12.22
C PHE A 310 -14.10 -13.11 -13.29
N ASP A 311 -15.37 -13.01 -12.91
CA ASP A 311 -16.48 -13.24 -13.82
C ASP A 311 -17.64 -12.27 -13.53
N VAL A 312 -18.07 -11.53 -14.55
CA VAL A 312 -19.17 -10.55 -14.48
C VAL A 312 -20.52 -11.29 -14.58
N THR A 313 -20.79 -12.12 -13.57
CA THR A 313 -21.95 -13.02 -13.56
C THR A 313 -23.23 -12.37 -13.06
N ARG A 314 -23.14 -11.37 -12.17
CA ARG A 314 -24.31 -10.76 -11.57
C ARG A 314 -25.05 -9.85 -12.56
N MET A 315 -24.33 -8.90 -13.15
CA MET A 315 -24.98 -7.89 -13.98
C MET A 315 -24.00 -7.12 -14.87
N TRP A 316 -24.43 -6.83 -16.08
CA TRP A 316 -23.85 -5.80 -16.92
C TRP A 316 -24.84 -4.68 -17.10
N VAL A 317 -24.39 -3.44 -16.90
CA VAL A 317 -25.25 -2.26 -16.98
C VAL A 317 -24.81 -1.30 -18.08
N VAL A 318 -25.79 -0.59 -18.66
CA VAL A 318 -25.57 0.42 -19.71
C VAL A 318 -26.08 1.75 -19.19
N PRO A 319 -25.19 2.64 -18.70
CA PRO A 319 -25.56 3.97 -18.27
C PRO A 319 -25.86 4.89 -19.48
N HIS A 320 -26.83 5.75 -19.31
CA HIS A 320 -27.22 6.80 -20.26
C HIS A 320 -27.14 8.16 -19.57
N ASN A 321 -26.19 8.98 -20.01
CA ASN A 321 -26.00 10.33 -19.50
C ASN A 321 -27.07 11.26 -20.08
N GLY A 322 -27.85 11.90 -19.21
CA GLY A 322 -28.90 12.85 -19.61
C GLY A 322 -29.93 13.10 -18.53
N LYS A 323 -30.87 13.99 -18.81
CA LYS A 323 -32.01 14.26 -17.95
C LYS A 323 -33.26 13.69 -18.63
N TYR A 324 -33.78 12.62 -18.07
CA TYR A 324 -34.91 11.88 -18.63
C TYR A 324 -36.06 11.81 -17.66
N THR A 325 -37.29 11.94 -18.15
CA THR A 325 -38.47 11.56 -17.39
C THR A 325 -38.54 10.06 -17.20
N TYR A 326 -39.41 9.57 -16.31
CA TYR A 326 -39.55 8.13 -16.10
C TYR A 326 -39.97 7.38 -17.38
N ASP A 327 -40.96 7.95 -18.14
CA ASP A 327 -41.43 7.33 -19.39
C ASP A 327 -40.31 7.27 -20.44
N GLN A 328 -39.47 8.31 -20.52
CA GLN A 328 -38.29 8.29 -21.38
C GLN A 328 -37.29 7.23 -20.95
N ALA A 329 -37.10 7.05 -19.62
CA ALA A 329 -36.24 6.01 -19.09
C ALA A 329 -36.72 4.61 -19.47
N VAL A 330 -38.03 4.35 -19.37
CA VAL A 330 -38.65 3.09 -19.82
C VAL A 330 -38.41 2.87 -21.31
N GLN A 331 -38.57 3.90 -22.14
CA GLN A 331 -38.34 3.81 -23.59
C GLN A 331 -36.86 3.53 -23.93
N ILE A 332 -35.92 4.22 -23.27
CA ILE A 332 -34.47 4.04 -23.47
C ILE A 332 -34.05 2.60 -23.14
N CYS A 333 -34.61 2.02 -22.08
CA CYS A 333 -34.32 0.65 -21.66
C CYS A 333 -35.14 -0.39 -22.43
N ASN A 334 -35.94 -0.01 -23.44
CA ASN A 334 -36.84 -0.93 -24.18
C ASN A 334 -37.80 -1.70 -23.26
N GLY A 335 -38.30 -1.03 -22.23
CA GLY A 335 -39.27 -1.55 -21.27
C GLY A 335 -38.80 -1.45 -19.80
N GLN A 336 -39.78 -1.36 -18.91
CA GLN A 336 -39.54 -1.23 -17.48
C GLN A 336 -38.76 -2.43 -16.89
N ASP A 337 -38.93 -3.63 -17.46
CA ASP A 337 -38.23 -4.83 -17.01
C ASP A 337 -36.71 -4.80 -17.23
N ASN A 338 -36.25 -4.01 -18.17
CA ASN A 338 -34.85 -3.80 -18.45
C ASN A 338 -34.24 -2.63 -17.64
N MET A 339 -35.05 -1.91 -16.87
CA MET A 339 -34.54 -0.95 -15.88
C MET A 339 -33.99 -1.70 -14.67
N LEU A 340 -33.02 -1.07 -14.00
CA LEU A 340 -32.45 -1.59 -12.76
C LEU A 340 -33.39 -1.39 -11.58
N THR A 341 -33.35 -2.34 -10.66
CA THR A 341 -33.99 -2.17 -9.35
C THR A 341 -33.12 -1.30 -8.42
N MET A 342 -33.72 -0.77 -7.37
CA MET A 342 -32.94 -0.11 -6.30
C MET A 342 -31.83 -1.02 -5.75
N ALA A 343 -32.13 -2.33 -5.62
CA ALA A 343 -31.18 -3.33 -5.11
C ALA A 343 -30.04 -3.65 -6.11
N ASP A 344 -30.29 -3.49 -7.39
CA ASP A 344 -29.25 -3.65 -8.40
C ASP A 344 -28.23 -2.50 -8.34
N LEU A 345 -28.70 -1.28 -8.07
CA LEU A 345 -27.86 -0.08 -7.98
C LEU A 345 -27.16 0.04 -6.64
N SER A 346 -27.88 -0.14 -5.52
CA SER A 346 -27.39 0.13 -4.17
C SER A 346 -27.78 -0.97 -3.19
N ASN A 347 -26.84 -1.36 -2.33
CA ASN A 347 -27.06 -2.24 -1.19
C ASN A 347 -27.29 -1.47 0.12
N SER A 348 -27.62 -0.17 0.04
CA SER A 348 -27.97 0.60 1.23
C SER A 348 -29.16 -0.01 1.96
N PRO A 349 -29.16 -0.06 3.31
CA PRO A 349 -30.28 -0.55 4.07
C PRO A 349 -31.55 0.23 3.78
N ARG A 350 -32.67 -0.46 3.80
CA ARG A 350 -34.00 0.13 3.57
C ARG A 350 -34.86 -0.12 4.79
N SER A 351 -35.48 0.95 5.33
CA SER A 351 -36.51 0.77 6.34
C SER A 351 -37.75 0.15 5.70
N TYR A 352 -38.55 -0.57 6.49
CA TYR A 352 -39.80 -1.18 6.03
C TYR A 352 -40.77 -0.14 5.47
N ASP A 353 -40.71 1.12 5.98
CA ASP A 353 -41.56 2.25 5.59
C ASP A 353 -41.11 2.96 4.31
N TYR A 354 -40.05 2.49 3.69
CA TYR A 354 -39.46 3.07 2.49
C TYR A 354 -40.43 3.22 1.31
N TYR A 355 -41.46 2.35 1.28
CA TYR A 355 -42.51 2.39 0.27
C TYR A 355 -43.67 3.33 0.62
N ASN A 356 -43.69 3.85 1.85
CA ASN A 356 -44.72 4.76 2.38
C ASN A 356 -44.17 6.15 2.67
N LEU A 357 -42.91 6.45 2.26
CA LEU A 357 -42.28 7.73 2.58
C LEU A 357 -43.07 8.90 2.05
N THR A 358 -43.56 9.69 2.96
CA THR A 358 -43.90 11.10 2.71
C THR A 358 -42.59 11.89 2.62
N SER A 359 -42.59 13.04 1.95
CA SER A 359 -41.39 13.84 1.67
C SER A 359 -40.57 14.28 2.91
N ALA A 360 -40.99 13.93 4.11
CA ALA A 360 -40.35 14.27 5.39
C ALA A 360 -39.46 13.17 5.97
N ASP A 361 -39.54 11.92 5.47
CA ASP A 361 -38.88 10.76 6.08
C ASP A 361 -37.64 10.31 5.28
N HIS A 362 -36.77 11.29 4.95
CA HIS A 362 -35.51 11.00 4.29
C HIS A 362 -34.54 10.33 5.28
N ILE A 363 -34.48 9.01 5.23
CA ILE A 363 -33.45 8.25 5.94
C ILE A 363 -32.18 8.30 5.09
N SER A 364 -31.13 8.87 5.64
CA SER A 364 -29.81 8.97 5.02
C SER A 364 -29.09 7.62 5.04
N ASN A 365 -29.50 6.71 4.16
CA ASN A 365 -28.90 5.40 4.02
C ASN A 365 -27.81 5.42 2.94
N SER A 366 -26.74 4.67 3.15
CA SER A 366 -25.58 4.64 2.24
C SER A 366 -25.22 3.22 1.85
N TYR A 367 -24.65 3.05 0.66
CA TYR A 367 -24.18 1.71 0.27
C TYR A 367 -22.92 1.33 1.04
N THR A 368 -22.75 0.03 1.22
CA THR A 368 -21.53 -0.59 1.78
C THR A 368 -20.64 -1.08 0.65
N ARG A 369 -19.32 -0.85 0.73
CA ARG A 369 -18.35 -1.43 -0.21
C ARG A 369 -18.28 -2.94 -0.01
N LYS A 370 -18.87 -3.71 -0.95
CA LYS A 370 -19.02 -5.15 -0.84
C LYS A 370 -19.14 -5.83 -2.20
N ILE A 371 -18.47 -6.96 -2.35
CA ILE A 371 -18.49 -7.76 -3.58
C ILE A 371 -19.85 -8.46 -3.73
N GLY A 372 -20.42 -8.39 -4.94
CA GLY A 372 -21.54 -9.22 -5.34
C GLY A 372 -22.92 -8.72 -4.92
N ASP A 373 -23.04 -7.52 -4.36
CA ASP A 373 -24.30 -7.00 -3.87
C ASP A 373 -24.99 -6.01 -4.83
N SER A 374 -24.27 -4.99 -5.32
CA SER A 374 -24.84 -3.95 -6.17
C SER A 374 -23.75 -3.26 -6.99
N VAL A 375 -24.15 -2.50 -8.01
CA VAL A 375 -23.21 -1.76 -8.86
C VAL A 375 -22.41 -0.75 -8.04
N PHE A 376 -23.08 0.11 -7.26
CA PHE A 376 -22.39 1.13 -6.47
C PHE A 376 -21.63 0.54 -5.27
N GLY A 377 -22.13 -0.56 -4.70
CA GLY A 377 -21.41 -1.31 -3.67
C GLY A 377 -20.06 -1.82 -4.16
N GLU A 378 -19.97 -2.32 -5.40
CA GLU A 378 -18.71 -2.78 -6.00
C GLU A 378 -17.83 -1.65 -6.50
N TRP A 379 -18.39 -0.75 -7.34
CA TRP A 379 -17.60 0.23 -8.09
C TRP A 379 -17.43 1.57 -7.38
N GLY A 380 -18.22 1.83 -6.32
CA GLY A 380 -18.18 3.08 -5.58
C GLY A 380 -18.90 4.21 -6.31
N TRP A 381 -18.39 5.41 -6.20
CA TRP A 381 -18.97 6.58 -6.85
C TRP A 381 -18.70 6.55 -8.35
N VAL A 382 -19.70 6.14 -9.09
CA VAL A 382 -19.64 6.02 -10.55
C VAL A 382 -20.02 7.33 -11.22
N THR A 383 -19.00 7.99 -11.78
CA THR A 383 -19.13 9.21 -12.59
C THR A 383 -18.21 9.08 -13.81
N LYS A 384 -18.38 9.97 -14.78
CA LYS A 384 -17.43 10.07 -15.89
C LYS A 384 -16.03 10.53 -15.43
N ASN A 385 -15.95 11.27 -14.32
CA ASN A 385 -14.66 11.65 -13.73
C ASN A 385 -13.96 10.45 -13.11
N SER A 386 -14.72 9.56 -12.44
CA SER A 386 -14.19 8.32 -11.86
C SER A 386 -13.92 7.25 -12.93
N TYR A 387 -14.70 7.22 -14.01
CA TYR A 387 -14.59 6.26 -15.10
C TYR A 387 -14.74 6.99 -16.44
N PRO A 388 -13.65 7.64 -16.95
CA PRO A 388 -13.68 8.54 -18.10
C PRO A 388 -14.21 7.91 -19.39
N ASP A 389 -13.96 6.61 -19.59
CA ASP A 389 -14.38 5.86 -20.78
C ASP A 389 -15.80 5.31 -20.67
N SER A 390 -16.52 5.62 -19.59
CA SER A 390 -17.89 5.20 -19.36
C SER A 390 -18.90 6.27 -19.85
N ASN A 391 -20.17 5.86 -19.96
CA ASN A 391 -21.28 6.77 -20.24
C ASN A 391 -22.05 7.17 -18.95
N TRP A 392 -21.41 7.08 -17.79
CA TRP A 392 -21.92 7.66 -16.56
C TRP A 392 -21.93 9.19 -16.67
N ARG A 393 -22.76 9.83 -15.87
CA ARG A 393 -22.86 11.28 -15.89
C ARG A 393 -21.56 11.96 -15.47
N GLU A 394 -21.25 13.09 -16.11
CA GLU A 394 -20.24 14.03 -15.63
C GLU A 394 -20.67 14.61 -14.29
N ASP A 395 -19.70 14.68 -13.36
CA ASP A 395 -19.94 15.26 -12.06
C ASP A 395 -19.62 16.76 -12.10
N PRO A 396 -20.58 17.63 -11.88
CA PRO A 396 -20.36 18.72 -10.96
C PRO A 396 -21.06 18.37 -9.66
N ILE A 397 -20.37 18.44 -8.54
CA ILE A 397 -20.99 18.58 -7.22
C ILE A 397 -21.76 19.91 -7.24
N ASP A 398 -22.86 19.92 -7.94
CA ASP A 398 -23.85 20.96 -7.80
C ASP A 398 -24.94 20.37 -6.90
N THR A 399 -24.86 20.71 -5.62
CA THR A 399 -25.88 20.38 -4.63
C THR A 399 -27.25 20.93 -5.01
N ALA A 400 -27.32 21.82 -5.98
CA ALA A 400 -28.55 22.42 -6.49
C ALA A 400 -29.13 21.71 -7.73
N THR A 401 -28.33 20.96 -8.49
CA THR A 401 -28.77 20.25 -9.68
C THR A 401 -28.57 18.74 -9.54
N PHE A 402 -29.52 18.02 -9.07
CA PHE A 402 -29.89 16.60 -9.20
C PHE A 402 -28.87 15.66 -9.96
N SER A 403 -27.57 15.92 -9.89
CA SER A 403 -26.51 15.17 -10.55
C SER A 403 -26.29 13.83 -9.86
N GLY A 404 -26.15 12.75 -10.64
CA GLY A 404 -25.88 11.41 -10.12
C GLY A 404 -27.09 10.64 -9.60
N ARG A 405 -28.31 11.03 -9.96
CA ARG A 405 -29.56 10.32 -9.66
C ARG A 405 -29.97 9.47 -10.85
N TYR A 406 -30.34 8.23 -10.59
CA TYR A 406 -30.70 7.24 -11.60
C TYR A 406 -32.06 6.65 -11.33
N TRP A 407 -32.97 6.69 -12.31
CA TRP A 407 -34.27 6.04 -12.24
C TRP A 407 -34.14 4.55 -11.96
N THR A 408 -35.02 4.03 -11.11
CA THR A 408 -35.17 2.59 -10.88
C THR A 408 -36.48 2.06 -11.45
N LYS A 409 -36.59 0.74 -11.54
CA LYS A 409 -37.78 0.05 -12.01
C LYS A 409 -39.01 0.26 -11.11
N GLU A 410 -38.77 0.45 -9.80
CA GLU A 410 -39.82 0.48 -8.80
C GLU A 410 -40.65 1.77 -8.85
N ILE A 411 -41.95 1.58 -8.69
CA ILE A 411 -42.96 2.65 -8.55
C ILE A 411 -43.49 2.61 -7.14
N ASN A 412 -43.79 3.79 -6.57
CA ASN A 412 -44.38 3.90 -5.24
C ASN A 412 -45.76 3.20 -5.21
N LYS A 413 -45.95 2.28 -4.26
CA LYS A 413 -47.18 1.48 -4.17
C LYS A 413 -48.39 2.29 -3.67
N THR A 414 -48.16 3.34 -2.92
CA THR A 414 -49.23 4.21 -2.37
C THR A 414 -49.63 5.30 -3.30
N ASP A 415 -48.72 5.75 -4.20
CA ASP A 415 -48.99 6.73 -5.23
C ASP A 415 -48.25 6.39 -6.52
N SER A 416 -48.94 5.83 -7.49
CA SER A 416 -48.41 5.45 -8.79
C SER A 416 -47.85 6.61 -9.63
N GLN A 417 -48.01 7.88 -9.18
CA GLN A 417 -47.43 9.08 -9.77
C GLN A 417 -45.94 9.28 -9.36
N TRP A 418 -45.39 8.42 -8.50
CA TRP A 418 -44.04 8.54 -7.99
C TRP A 418 -43.21 7.28 -8.27
N GLY A 419 -42.01 7.48 -8.74
CA GLY A 419 -40.98 6.46 -8.88
C GLY A 419 -39.80 6.70 -7.94
N PHE A 420 -38.81 5.81 -7.94
CA PHE A 420 -37.63 5.94 -7.12
C PHE A 420 -36.39 6.22 -7.95
N VAL A 421 -35.49 7.01 -7.38
CA VAL A 421 -34.14 7.23 -7.91
C VAL A 421 -33.11 6.88 -6.86
N VAL A 422 -31.95 6.41 -7.30
CA VAL A 422 -30.78 6.09 -6.46
C VAL A 422 -29.66 7.04 -6.80
N HIS A 423 -29.02 7.59 -5.78
CA HIS A 423 -27.84 8.45 -5.93
C HIS A 423 -26.57 7.61 -6.10
N SER A 424 -25.75 7.94 -7.08
CA SER A 424 -24.51 7.19 -7.34
C SER A 424 -23.40 7.48 -6.33
N HIS A 425 -23.43 8.62 -5.63
CA HIS A 425 -22.35 8.99 -4.73
C HIS A 425 -22.44 8.32 -3.36
N ASP A 426 -23.67 8.04 -2.86
CA ASP A 426 -23.91 7.47 -1.54
C ASP A 426 -24.89 6.28 -1.55
N GLY A 427 -25.60 6.07 -2.66
CA GLY A 427 -26.61 5.02 -2.76
C GLY A 427 -27.94 5.35 -2.11
N TYR A 428 -28.11 6.61 -1.69
CA TYR A 428 -29.37 7.11 -1.13
C TYR A 428 -30.50 6.97 -2.14
N VAL A 429 -31.66 6.59 -1.66
CA VAL A 429 -32.86 6.42 -2.49
C VAL A 429 -33.91 7.45 -2.11
N VAL A 430 -34.49 8.07 -3.10
CA VAL A 430 -35.54 9.07 -2.90
C VAL A 430 -36.66 8.85 -3.92
N SER A 431 -37.89 9.20 -3.54
CA SER A 431 -39.04 9.17 -4.47
C SER A 431 -39.16 10.45 -5.25
N TYR A 432 -39.44 10.32 -6.55
CA TYR A 432 -39.63 11.45 -7.48
C TYR A 432 -40.98 11.36 -8.17
N SER A 433 -41.67 12.51 -8.25
CA SER A 433 -42.92 12.61 -8.99
C SER A 433 -42.68 12.50 -10.49
N PHE A 434 -43.55 11.79 -11.20
CA PHE A 434 -43.57 11.73 -12.67
C PHE A 434 -44.19 13.01 -13.30
N ARG A 435 -44.91 13.79 -12.50
CA ARG A 435 -45.53 15.05 -12.97
C ARG A 435 -44.54 16.19 -12.89
N LEU A 436 -44.47 16.98 -13.96
CA LEU A 436 -43.82 18.28 -13.97
C LEU A 436 -44.64 19.23 -13.09
N ILE A 437 -44.38 19.29 -11.80
CA ILE A 437 -44.97 20.30 -10.92
C ILE A 437 -44.02 21.49 -10.96
N GLY A 438 -44.51 22.65 -11.41
CA GLY A 438 -43.75 23.90 -11.58
C GLY A 438 -43.23 24.49 -10.26
N SER A 439 -42.49 23.77 -9.49
CA SER A 439 -41.78 24.22 -8.31
C SER A 439 -40.25 24.20 -8.54
N MET A 440 -39.52 25.02 -7.79
CA MET A 440 -38.06 25.21 -7.88
C MET A 440 -37.23 23.93 -7.73
N TYR A 441 -37.86 22.81 -7.47
CA TYR A 441 -37.26 21.47 -7.38
C TYR A 441 -37.69 20.63 -8.60
N ASN A 442 -36.87 20.59 -9.66
CA ASN A 442 -37.07 19.75 -10.86
C ASN A 442 -36.96 18.27 -10.53
N SER A 443 -37.87 17.73 -9.73
CA SER A 443 -37.85 16.32 -9.26
C SER A 443 -38.30 15.31 -10.31
N SER A 444 -38.57 15.72 -11.55
CA SER A 444 -39.15 14.87 -12.60
C SER A 444 -38.12 14.30 -13.58
N TYR A 445 -36.83 14.57 -13.36
CA TYR A 445 -35.76 14.12 -14.26
C TYR A 445 -34.64 13.43 -13.51
N ALA A 446 -34.14 12.31 -14.04
CA ALA A 446 -32.96 11.61 -13.57
C ALA A 446 -32.22 10.98 -14.75
N ASN A 447 -31.00 10.49 -14.50
CA ASN A 447 -30.27 9.67 -15.47
C ASN A 447 -30.90 8.28 -15.56
N VAL A 448 -30.47 7.50 -16.54
CA VAL A 448 -30.97 6.15 -16.81
C VAL A 448 -29.83 5.15 -16.82
N VAL A 449 -30.10 3.97 -16.32
CA VAL A 449 -29.22 2.79 -16.41
C VAL A 449 -30.09 1.60 -16.77
N CYS A 450 -29.69 0.89 -17.81
CA CYS A 450 -30.39 -0.28 -18.29
C CYS A 450 -29.61 -1.57 -18.04
N LYS A 451 -30.29 -2.71 -17.95
CA LYS A 451 -29.67 -4.04 -18.03
C LYS A 451 -29.30 -4.37 -19.48
N LYS A 452 -28.17 -5.07 -19.67
CA LYS A 452 -27.78 -5.65 -20.96
C LYS A 452 -27.82 -7.16 -20.89
#